data_5af5c93ec26a24c6e303cf1cdacdc942
#
_entry.id   5af5c93ec26a24c6e303cf1cdacdc942
#
_cell.length_a   1.000
_cell.length_b   1.000
_cell.length_c   1.000
_cell.angle_alpha   90.00
_cell.angle_beta   90.00
_cell.angle_gamma   90.00
#
_symmetry.space_group_name_H-M   'P 1'
#
loop_
_entity.id
_entity.type
_entity.pdbx_description
1 polymer ?
#
loop_
_entity_poly.entity_id
_entity_poly.type
_entity_poly.pdbx_seq_one_letter_code
_entity_poly.pdbx_strand_id
1 'polypeptide(L)'
;MTVDKKYYFPTGGLPSQQDTMTQRAVFTEAYAVIPKGTMRDIVTSFLPHWHKTRAWVLARPMSGFAETFSQYIMEVSPGGGSNQPDVDAQVQSVLFVTDGLGLLRLNGQEYALRAGSYAYIPSGVKWSLEVGNDTLRFHWIRKLYLAVGGIDTPEAFVTHEEDHAITLMPETNGAWGTTRFVEPDDLRHDMHVNIVTFQPGGVIPFEETHVMEHGLYVLEGKAVYKLNQDWVEVEAGDFMWLRAFCPQACYAGGPGPFRYLLYKDVNRHMPMSL
;
A
#
# COMPACT_ATOMS: atom_id res chain seq x y z
N MET A 1 4.42 -1.09 -28.08
CA MET A 1 3.84 -2.22 -27.32
C MET A 1 3.97 -1.86 -25.85
N THR A 2 2.89 -1.43 -25.23
CA THR A 2 2.86 -1.23 -23.79
C THR A 2 2.93 -2.61 -23.15
N VAL A 3 4.03 -2.87 -22.45
CA VAL A 3 4.14 -4.09 -21.64
C VAL A 3 3.14 -3.93 -20.50
N ASP A 4 2.11 -4.76 -20.49
CA ASP A 4 1.17 -4.85 -19.38
C ASP A 4 1.96 -5.18 -18.11
N LYS A 5 2.12 -4.20 -17.22
CA LYS A 5 2.77 -4.42 -15.94
C LYS A 5 1.90 -5.34 -15.11
N LYS A 6 2.38 -6.53 -14.83
CA LYS A 6 1.71 -7.48 -13.93
C LYS A 6 2.39 -7.43 -12.56
N TYR A 7 1.64 -7.01 -11.57
CA TYR A 7 2.08 -7.10 -10.18
C TYR A 7 1.78 -8.47 -9.60
N TYR A 8 2.57 -8.89 -8.62
CA TYR A 8 2.24 -10.09 -7.89
C TYR A 8 0.91 -9.90 -7.13
N PHE A 9 0.06 -10.90 -7.24
CA PHE A 9 -1.18 -10.97 -6.49
C PHE A 9 -1.43 -12.42 -6.05
N PRO A 10 -1.79 -12.68 -4.79
CA PRO A 10 -2.12 -14.01 -4.34
C PRO A 10 -3.40 -14.49 -5.05
N THR A 11 -3.31 -15.63 -5.73
CA THR A 11 -4.46 -16.24 -6.36
C THR A 11 -5.44 -16.72 -5.31
N GLY A 12 -6.74 -16.51 -5.53
CA GLY A 12 -7.77 -16.92 -4.61
C GLY A 12 -7.80 -18.44 -4.36
N GLY A 13 -8.08 -18.82 -3.16
CA GLY A 13 -8.14 -20.20 -2.70
C GLY A 13 -7.31 -20.43 -1.45
N LEU A 14 -7.62 -21.47 -0.70
CA LEU A 14 -6.77 -21.92 0.39
C LEU A 14 -5.49 -22.51 -0.22
N PRO A 15 -4.30 -22.10 0.24
CA PRO A 15 -3.07 -22.73 -0.16
C PRO A 15 -3.04 -24.18 0.31
N SER A 16 -2.20 -25.01 -0.33
CA SER A 16 -1.93 -26.33 0.23
C SER A 16 -1.35 -26.18 1.64
N GLN A 17 -1.53 -27.19 2.48
CA GLN A 17 -0.98 -27.14 3.85
C GLN A 17 0.55 -26.98 3.88
N GLN A 18 1.23 -27.44 2.86
CA GLN A 18 2.67 -27.26 2.68
C GLN A 18 3.05 -25.83 2.33
N ASP A 19 2.19 -25.10 1.61
CA ASP A 19 2.43 -23.73 1.18
C ASP A 19 2.09 -22.71 2.28
N THR A 20 1.37 -23.10 3.34
CA THR A 20 1.06 -22.22 4.47
C THR A 20 2.21 -22.10 5.46
N MET A 21 3.11 -23.05 5.48
CA MET A 21 4.24 -23.05 6.40
C MET A 21 5.40 -22.22 5.82
N THR A 22 5.65 -21.07 6.41
CA THR A 22 6.79 -20.23 6.05
C THR A 22 7.59 -19.84 7.28
N GLN A 23 8.91 -20.07 7.21
CA GLN A 23 9.85 -19.66 8.25
C GLN A 23 10.25 -18.19 8.14
N ARG A 24 9.84 -17.50 7.04
CA ARG A 24 10.14 -16.09 6.83
C ARG A 24 9.16 -15.15 7.53
N ALA A 25 8.05 -15.67 8.07
CA ALA A 25 7.11 -14.85 8.84
C ALA A 25 7.75 -14.41 10.16
N VAL A 26 7.76 -13.11 10.39
CA VAL A 26 8.37 -12.52 11.59
C VAL A 26 7.40 -11.51 12.18
N PHE A 27 7.22 -11.57 13.50
CA PHE A 27 6.42 -10.59 14.25
C PHE A 27 7.20 -10.20 15.51
N THR A 28 7.60 -8.94 15.56
CA THR A 28 8.31 -8.32 16.68
C THR A 28 7.63 -7.04 17.11
N GLU A 29 8.09 -6.40 18.15
CA GLU A 29 7.61 -5.09 18.59
C GLU A 29 8.04 -3.95 17.63
N ALA A 30 9.10 -4.15 16.83
CA ALA A 30 9.67 -3.14 15.95
C ALA A 30 9.21 -3.28 14.50
N TYR A 31 8.95 -4.50 14.05
CA TYR A 31 8.55 -4.78 12.66
C TYR A 31 7.83 -6.12 12.53
N ALA A 32 7.12 -6.28 11.43
CA ALA A 32 6.61 -7.58 11.00
C ALA A 32 6.93 -7.84 9.54
N VAL A 33 7.14 -9.10 9.18
CA VAL A 33 7.21 -9.59 7.79
C VAL A 33 6.15 -10.65 7.61
N ILE A 34 5.24 -10.41 6.67
CA ILE A 34 4.17 -11.35 6.29
C ILE A 34 4.45 -11.82 4.87
N PRO A 35 5.07 -12.99 4.69
CA PRO A 35 5.39 -13.51 3.37
C PRO A 35 4.15 -13.85 2.56
N LYS A 36 4.26 -13.81 1.25
CA LYS A 36 3.18 -14.17 0.30
C LYS A 36 2.50 -15.51 0.58
N GLY A 37 3.23 -16.48 1.12
CA GLY A 37 2.69 -17.77 1.52
C GLY A 37 1.72 -17.68 2.68
N THR A 38 2.02 -16.83 3.68
CA THR A 38 1.15 -16.55 4.83
C THR A 38 -0.10 -15.77 4.42
N MET A 39 0.02 -14.82 3.49
CA MET A 39 -1.09 -14.00 3.03
C MET A 39 -2.09 -14.75 2.14
N ARG A 40 -1.78 -15.94 1.68
CA ARG A 40 -2.73 -16.77 0.91
C ARG A 40 -3.85 -17.32 1.75
N ASP A 41 -3.70 -17.32 3.06
CA ASP A 41 -4.80 -17.71 3.92
C ASP A 41 -5.91 -16.66 3.86
N ILE A 42 -7.15 -17.14 3.75
CA ILE A 42 -8.29 -16.27 3.54
C ILE A 42 -8.71 -15.67 4.86
N VAL A 43 -8.68 -14.37 4.91
CA VAL A 43 -9.37 -13.65 5.97
C VAL A 43 -10.76 -13.29 5.49
N THR A 44 -11.76 -13.90 6.08
CA THR A 44 -13.15 -13.49 5.94
C THR A 44 -13.35 -12.23 6.77
N SER A 45 -13.18 -11.07 6.15
CA SER A 45 -13.61 -9.82 6.76
C SER A 45 -15.06 -9.57 6.43
N PHE A 46 -15.81 -9.11 7.42
CA PHE A 46 -17.15 -8.60 7.17
C PHE A 46 -17.04 -7.27 6.41
N LEU A 47 -17.41 -7.29 5.14
CA LEU A 47 -17.44 -6.13 4.24
C LEU A 47 -18.90 -5.85 3.87
N PRO A 48 -19.66 -5.13 4.72
CA PRO A 48 -21.12 -5.11 4.69
C PRO A 48 -21.72 -4.57 3.37
N HIS A 49 -21.01 -3.76 2.63
CA HIS A 49 -21.51 -3.13 1.41
C HIS A 49 -20.77 -3.61 0.15
N TRP A 50 -19.95 -4.65 0.28
CA TRP A 50 -19.22 -5.22 -0.85
C TRP A 50 -19.87 -6.50 -1.35
N HIS A 51 -20.02 -6.60 -2.68
CA HIS A 51 -20.61 -7.76 -3.36
C HIS A 51 -19.54 -8.48 -4.17
N LYS A 52 -19.57 -9.81 -4.18
CA LYS A 52 -18.63 -10.66 -4.92
C LYS A 52 -17.16 -10.25 -4.72
N THR A 53 -16.81 -9.91 -3.49
CA THR A 53 -15.52 -9.35 -3.13
C THR A 53 -14.86 -10.20 -2.05
N ARG A 54 -13.55 -10.38 -2.19
CA ARG A 54 -12.69 -11.02 -1.20
C ARG A 54 -11.65 -9.99 -0.73
N ALA A 55 -11.24 -10.10 0.52
CA ALA A 55 -10.21 -9.25 1.08
C ALA A 55 -9.21 -10.07 1.89
N TRP A 56 -7.95 -9.73 1.75
CA TRP A 56 -6.87 -10.19 2.63
C TRP A 56 -6.40 -9.02 3.46
N VAL A 57 -6.55 -9.12 4.77
CA VAL A 57 -6.12 -8.06 5.69
C VAL A 57 -4.63 -8.21 5.93
N LEU A 58 -3.84 -7.23 5.50
CA LEU A 58 -2.40 -7.17 5.72
C LEU A 58 -2.08 -6.43 7.02
N ALA A 59 -2.80 -5.34 7.28
CA ALA A 59 -2.65 -4.51 8.46
C ALA A 59 -4.00 -3.96 8.90
N ARG A 60 -4.16 -3.74 10.20
CA ARG A 60 -5.30 -3.02 10.77
C ARG A 60 -4.89 -2.37 12.08
N PRO A 61 -5.53 -1.25 12.48
CA PRO A 61 -5.23 -0.61 13.74
C PRO A 61 -5.38 -1.54 14.94
N MET A 62 -4.29 -1.76 15.65
CA MET A 62 -4.25 -2.48 16.90
C MET A 62 -2.97 -2.11 17.67
N SER A 63 -3.04 -2.17 18.99
CA SER A 63 -1.87 -1.86 19.81
C SER A 63 -0.69 -2.78 19.49
N GLY A 64 0.45 -2.18 19.20
CA GLY A 64 1.70 -2.87 18.90
C GLY A 64 1.83 -3.39 17.47
N PHE A 65 0.87 -3.08 16.57
CA PHE A 65 0.95 -3.42 15.16
C PHE A 65 -0.02 -2.58 14.32
N ALA A 66 0.50 -1.83 13.33
CA ALA A 66 -0.28 -1.01 12.39
C ALA A 66 -1.30 -0.09 13.09
N GLU A 67 -0.80 0.81 13.95
CA GLU A 67 -1.66 1.64 14.80
C GLU A 67 -2.39 2.74 14.04
N THR A 68 -1.82 3.21 12.92
CA THR A 68 -2.34 4.39 12.20
C THR A 68 -3.19 4.06 10.99
N PHE A 69 -3.12 2.84 10.44
CA PHE A 69 -3.75 2.50 9.15
C PHE A 69 -4.28 1.07 9.08
N SER A 70 -5.09 0.82 8.07
CA SER A 70 -5.38 -0.52 7.59
C SER A 70 -5.02 -0.67 6.11
N GLN A 71 -4.54 -1.85 5.74
CA GLN A 71 -4.23 -2.21 4.35
C GLN A 71 -4.81 -3.58 4.00
N TYR A 72 -5.51 -3.62 2.88
CA TYR A 72 -6.14 -4.83 2.34
C TYR A 72 -5.67 -5.06 0.92
N ILE A 73 -5.54 -6.33 0.54
CA ILE A 73 -5.62 -6.73 -0.86
C ILE A 73 -7.08 -7.04 -1.15
N MET A 74 -7.65 -6.39 -2.14
CA MET A 74 -9.03 -6.57 -2.56
C MET A 74 -9.08 -7.30 -3.90
N GLU A 75 -9.95 -8.29 -4.00
CA GLU A 75 -10.30 -8.95 -5.25
C GLU A 75 -11.80 -8.86 -5.46
N VAL A 76 -12.21 -8.18 -6.50
CA VAL A 76 -13.61 -8.00 -6.87
C VAL A 76 -13.87 -8.78 -8.14
N SER A 77 -14.73 -9.79 -8.04
CA SER A 77 -15.10 -10.66 -9.16
C SER A 77 -16.03 -9.93 -10.14
N PRO A 78 -16.20 -10.44 -11.37
CA PRO A 78 -17.10 -9.88 -12.37
C PRO A 78 -18.52 -9.60 -11.85
N GLY A 79 -19.00 -8.38 -12.12
CA GLY A 79 -20.27 -7.87 -11.64
C GLY A 79 -20.33 -7.64 -10.14
N GLY A 80 -19.16 -7.54 -9.49
CA GLY A 80 -19.00 -7.16 -8.09
C GLY A 80 -18.73 -5.68 -7.90
N GLY A 81 -18.53 -5.30 -6.65
CA GLY A 81 -18.24 -3.92 -6.27
C GLY A 81 -18.95 -3.46 -5.00
N SER A 82 -19.03 -2.16 -4.82
CA SER A 82 -19.73 -1.54 -3.69
C SER A 82 -20.26 -0.16 -4.05
N ASN A 83 -21.50 0.12 -3.62
CA ASN A 83 -22.09 1.45 -3.72
C ASN A 83 -21.75 2.35 -2.52
N GLN A 84 -21.27 1.77 -1.44
CA GLN A 84 -20.85 2.45 -0.22
C GLN A 84 -19.66 1.70 0.39
N PRO A 85 -18.47 1.80 -0.22
CA PRO A 85 -17.31 1.03 0.19
C PRO A 85 -16.85 1.30 1.60
N ASP A 86 -16.91 2.56 2.02
CA ASP A 86 -16.58 2.99 3.37
C ASP A 86 -17.80 3.54 4.08
N VAL A 87 -18.05 3.08 5.29
CA VAL A 87 -19.18 3.51 6.14
C VAL A 87 -18.78 4.61 7.12
N ASP A 88 -17.49 4.79 7.35
CA ASP A 88 -16.96 5.79 8.27
C ASP A 88 -16.51 7.03 7.49
N ALA A 89 -17.27 8.11 7.66
CA ALA A 89 -17.00 9.38 6.98
C ALA A 89 -15.71 10.08 7.43
N GLN A 90 -15.06 9.63 8.51
CA GLN A 90 -13.80 10.19 8.97
C GLN A 90 -12.58 9.53 8.32
N VAL A 91 -12.80 8.41 7.63
CA VAL A 91 -11.74 7.65 6.97
C VAL A 91 -11.45 8.23 5.59
N GLN A 92 -10.18 8.39 5.30
CA GLN A 92 -9.66 8.61 3.96
C GLN A 92 -9.11 7.30 3.39
N SER A 93 -9.05 7.19 2.07
CA SER A 93 -8.65 5.96 1.40
C SER A 93 -7.71 6.23 0.24
N VAL A 94 -6.80 5.28 0.01
CA VAL A 94 -6.06 5.16 -1.24
C VAL A 94 -6.37 3.80 -1.86
N LEU A 95 -6.65 3.80 -3.17
CA LEU A 95 -6.71 2.60 -3.98
C LEU A 95 -5.51 2.60 -4.93
N PHE A 96 -4.79 1.48 -4.98
CA PHE A 96 -3.75 1.22 -5.98
C PHE A 96 -4.06 -0.08 -6.70
N VAL A 97 -4.37 0.02 -7.99
CA VAL A 97 -4.79 -1.13 -8.81
C VAL A 97 -3.57 -1.92 -9.26
N THR A 98 -3.61 -3.23 -9.03
CA THR A 98 -2.53 -4.15 -9.42
C THR A 98 -2.88 -5.01 -10.62
N ASP A 99 -4.18 -5.24 -10.88
CA ASP A 99 -4.62 -6.06 -12.01
C ASP A 99 -6.10 -5.80 -12.34
N GLY A 100 -6.49 -6.00 -13.59
CA GLY A 100 -7.86 -5.92 -14.05
C GLY A 100 -8.36 -4.51 -14.35
N LEU A 101 -9.68 -4.43 -14.56
CA LEU A 101 -10.39 -3.21 -14.94
C LEU A 101 -11.58 -2.96 -14.00
N GLY A 102 -11.82 -1.70 -13.67
CA GLY A 102 -12.96 -1.28 -12.86
C GLY A 102 -13.42 0.14 -13.18
N LEU A 103 -14.58 0.50 -12.67
CA LEU A 103 -15.16 1.83 -12.76
C LEU A 103 -15.32 2.41 -11.36
N LEU A 104 -14.56 3.46 -11.07
CA LEU A 104 -14.65 4.23 -9.83
C LEU A 104 -15.53 5.46 -10.08
N ARG A 105 -16.50 5.70 -9.19
CA ARG A 105 -17.26 6.97 -9.18
C ARG A 105 -16.90 7.75 -7.93
N LEU A 106 -16.46 9.00 -8.12
CA LEU A 106 -16.16 9.97 -7.08
C LEU A 106 -16.97 11.23 -7.31
N ASN A 107 -17.79 11.63 -6.34
CA ASN A 107 -18.60 12.85 -6.46
C ASN A 107 -19.41 12.93 -7.78
N GLY A 108 -19.88 11.79 -8.29
CA GLY A 108 -20.63 11.71 -9.55
C GLY A 108 -19.79 11.68 -10.84
N GLN A 109 -18.48 11.83 -10.75
CA GLN A 109 -17.55 11.66 -11.88
C GLN A 109 -17.08 10.22 -11.98
N GLU A 110 -16.97 9.71 -13.22
CA GLU A 110 -16.54 8.34 -13.52
C GLU A 110 -15.06 8.30 -13.94
N TYR A 111 -14.35 7.32 -13.41
CA TYR A 111 -12.95 7.05 -13.72
C TYR A 111 -12.75 5.58 -14.03
N ALA A 112 -12.25 5.29 -15.23
CA ALA A 112 -11.83 3.94 -15.58
C ALA A 112 -10.51 3.60 -14.88
N LEU A 113 -10.51 2.51 -14.13
CA LEU A 113 -9.32 2.01 -13.44
C LEU A 113 -8.69 0.86 -14.20
N ARG A 114 -7.36 0.83 -14.20
CA ARG A 114 -6.51 -0.25 -14.73
C ARG A 114 -5.29 -0.47 -13.85
N ALA A 115 -4.54 -1.52 -14.09
CA ALA A 115 -3.27 -1.73 -13.37
C ALA A 115 -2.38 -0.49 -13.42
N GLY A 116 -1.88 -0.04 -12.25
CA GLY A 116 -1.14 1.21 -12.07
C GLY A 116 -2.01 2.43 -11.77
N SER A 117 -3.35 2.33 -11.82
CA SER A 117 -4.22 3.42 -11.39
C SER A 117 -4.12 3.64 -9.88
N TYR A 118 -4.08 4.91 -9.51
CA TYR A 118 -4.06 5.40 -8.14
C TYR A 118 -5.25 6.34 -7.91
N ALA A 119 -5.98 6.14 -6.82
CA ALA A 119 -7.05 7.05 -6.41
C ALA A 119 -6.84 7.44 -4.95
N TYR A 120 -6.85 8.76 -4.68
CA TYR A 120 -6.94 9.31 -3.34
C TYR A 120 -8.36 9.79 -3.08
N ILE A 121 -8.94 9.33 -1.98
CA ILE A 121 -10.32 9.61 -1.59
C ILE A 121 -10.30 10.20 -0.18
N PRO A 122 -10.53 11.51 -0.03
CA PRO A 122 -10.56 12.17 1.27
C PRO A 122 -11.70 11.65 2.16
N SER A 123 -11.59 11.92 3.44
CA SER A 123 -12.68 11.70 4.40
C SER A 123 -13.94 12.46 3.97
N GLY A 124 -15.11 11.84 4.16
CA GLY A 124 -16.41 12.42 3.82
C GLY A 124 -16.80 12.38 2.34
N VAL A 125 -15.90 12.01 1.45
CA VAL A 125 -16.20 11.87 0.01
C VAL A 125 -16.94 10.56 -0.26
N LYS A 126 -18.09 10.67 -0.94
CA LYS A 126 -18.86 9.51 -1.38
C LYS A 126 -18.25 8.93 -2.65
N TRP A 127 -18.05 7.61 -2.66
CA TRP A 127 -17.55 6.90 -3.80
C TRP A 127 -18.20 5.53 -3.95
N SER A 128 -18.12 4.98 -5.15
CA SER A 128 -18.54 3.61 -5.46
C SER A 128 -17.57 2.97 -6.43
N LEU A 129 -17.53 1.66 -6.42
CA LEU A 129 -16.69 0.86 -7.31
C LEU A 129 -17.53 -0.23 -7.95
N GLU A 130 -17.44 -0.35 -9.27
CA GLU A 130 -18.09 -1.39 -10.05
C GLU A 130 -17.07 -2.12 -10.92
N VAL A 131 -17.24 -3.42 -11.05
CA VAL A 131 -16.41 -4.28 -11.91
C VAL A 131 -17.29 -4.92 -12.97
N GLY A 132 -16.89 -4.80 -14.23
CA GLY A 132 -17.61 -5.36 -15.37
C GLY A 132 -17.37 -6.85 -15.52
N ASN A 133 -16.75 -7.25 -16.64
CA ASN A 133 -16.56 -8.66 -17.00
C ASN A 133 -15.25 -9.27 -16.50
N ASP A 134 -14.31 -8.44 -16.06
CA ASP A 134 -13.01 -8.87 -15.56
C ASP A 134 -12.96 -8.88 -14.02
N THR A 135 -11.95 -9.49 -13.46
CA THR A 135 -11.67 -9.37 -12.03
C THR A 135 -10.77 -8.16 -11.80
N LEU A 136 -11.13 -7.30 -10.84
CA LEU A 136 -10.29 -6.19 -10.40
C LEU A 136 -9.55 -6.55 -9.12
N ARG A 137 -8.26 -6.23 -9.07
CA ARG A 137 -7.41 -6.41 -7.90
C ARG A 137 -6.72 -5.11 -7.54
N PHE A 138 -6.78 -4.73 -6.27
CA PHE A 138 -6.18 -3.49 -5.79
C PHE A 138 -5.80 -3.55 -4.32
N HIS A 139 -4.87 -2.71 -3.92
CA HIS A 139 -4.63 -2.40 -2.51
C HIS A 139 -5.59 -1.30 -2.08
N TRP A 140 -6.27 -1.54 -0.97
CA TRP A 140 -7.10 -0.55 -0.29
C TRP A 140 -6.44 -0.18 1.03
N ILE A 141 -5.93 1.05 1.10
CA ILE A 141 -5.23 1.58 2.27
C ILE A 141 -6.12 2.66 2.89
N ARG A 142 -6.35 2.58 4.19
CA ARG A 142 -7.30 3.41 4.91
C ARG A 142 -6.69 3.98 6.18
N LYS A 143 -7.00 5.24 6.48
CA LYS A 143 -6.57 5.93 7.70
C LYS A 143 -7.64 6.92 8.14
N LEU A 144 -7.83 7.09 9.45
CA LEU A 144 -8.58 8.23 9.98
C LEU A 144 -7.85 9.52 9.59
N TYR A 145 -8.59 10.47 9.01
CA TYR A 145 -8.02 11.76 8.67
C TYR A 145 -7.96 12.66 9.91
N LEU A 146 -6.78 13.18 10.20
CA LEU A 146 -6.57 14.13 11.30
C LEU A 146 -6.54 15.56 10.75
N ALA A 147 -7.66 16.28 10.89
CA ALA A 147 -7.72 17.68 10.49
C ALA A 147 -6.79 18.54 11.37
N VAL A 148 -6.14 19.51 10.74
CA VAL A 148 -5.32 20.52 11.42
C VAL A 148 -5.95 21.89 11.19
N GLY A 149 -6.09 22.68 12.27
CA GLY A 149 -6.67 24.01 12.17
C GLY A 149 -5.90 24.91 11.18
N GLY A 150 -6.63 25.57 10.29
CA GLY A 150 -6.03 26.44 9.27
C GLY A 150 -5.46 25.73 8.03
N ILE A 151 -5.61 24.42 7.94
CA ILE A 151 -5.23 23.63 6.75
C ILE A 151 -6.48 23.01 6.15
N ASP A 152 -6.71 23.24 4.87
CA ASP A 152 -7.86 22.68 4.15
C ASP A 152 -7.75 21.17 3.99
N THR A 153 -8.88 20.49 3.87
CA THR A 153 -8.93 19.06 3.50
C THR A 153 -8.49 18.89 2.05
N PRO A 154 -7.68 17.88 1.73
CA PRO A 154 -7.26 17.64 0.35
C PRO A 154 -8.44 17.22 -0.54
N GLU A 155 -8.33 17.49 -1.83
CA GLU A 155 -9.32 17.08 -2.82
C GLU A 155 -9.11 15.64 -3.27
N ALA A 156 -10.20 14.98 -3.72
CA ALA A 156 -10.14 13.67 -4.33
C ALA A 156 -9.50 13.75 -5.73
N PHE A 157 -8.67 12.78 -6.08
CA PHE A 157 -8.12 12.68 -7.43
C PHE A 157 -7.88 11.23 -7.84
N VAL A 158 -7.84 11.02 -9.16
CA VAL A 158 -7.45 9.76 -9.78
C VAL A 158 -6.34 10.04 -10.76
N THR A 159 -5.29 9.24 -10.73
CA THR A 159 -4.11 9.35 -11.60
C THR A 159 -3.57 7.97 -11.91
N HIS A 160 -2.45 7.90 -12.61
CA HIS A 160 -1.80 6.66 -12.96
C HIS A 160 -0.29 6.75 -12.68
N GLU A 161 0.34 5.65 -12.28
CA GLU A 161 1.78 5.66 -11.95
C GLU A 161 2.67 6.14 -13.11
N GLU A 162 2.25 5.91 -14.36
CA GLU A 162 2.98 6.33 -15.55
C GLU A 162 2.95 7.86 -15.77
N ASP A 163 2.00 8.58 -15.16
CA ASP A 163 1.89 10.04 -15.24
C ASP A 163 2.87 10.74 -14.30
N HIS A 164 3.56 9.98 -13.45
CA HIS A 164 4.46 10.50 -12.43
C HIS A 164 5.89 10.01 -12.66
N ALA A 165 6.82 10.96 -12.84
CA ALA A 165 8.24 10.63 -12.95
C ALA A 165 8.79 10.12 -11.61
N ILE A 166 9.75 9.21 -11.67
CA ILE A 166 10.50 8.78 -10.50
C ILE A 166 11.40 9.93 -10.05
N THR A 167 11.20 10.44 -8.85
CA THR A 167 12.13 11.37 -8.21
C THR A 167 13.29 10.58 -7.63
N LEU A 168 14.45 10.69 -8.25
CA LEU A 168 15.67 10.01 -7.78
C LEU A 168 16.14 10.60 -6.46
N MET A 169 16.62 9.75 -5.58
CA MET A 169 17.21 10.21 -4.32
C MET A 169 18.57 10.85 -4.58
N PRO A 170 18.83 12.04 -3.98
CA PRO A 170 20.12 12.71 -4.10
C PRO A 170 21.28 11.80 -3.70
N GLU A 171 22.44 11.99 -4.33
CA GLU A 171 23.70 11.31 -4.00
C GLU A 171 23.71 9.77 -4.12
N THR A 172 22.68 9.19 -4.76
CA THR A 172 22.58 7.73 -4.94
C THR A 172 23.00 7.27 -6.33
N ASN A 173 23.47 8.15 -7.21
CA ASN A 173 23.79 7.84 -8.61
C ASN A 173 22.60 7.17 -9.36
N GLY A 174 21.36 7.52 -8.98
CA GLY A 174 20.16 6.93 -9.57
C GLY A 174 19.84 5.51 -9.12
N ALA A 175 20.48 5.05 -8.05
CA ALA A 175 20.28 3.69 -7.54
C ALA A 175 18.85 3.43 -7.07
N TRP A 176 18.14 4.45 -6.60
CA TRP A 176 16.74 4.35 -6.23
C TRP A 176 16.02 5.70 -6.26
N GLY A 177 14.71 5.65 -6.24
CA GLY A 177 13.85 6.82 -6.24
C GLY A 177 12.42 6.48 -5.87
N THR A 178 11.57 7.51 -5.87
CA THR A 178 10.18 7.41 -5.44
C THR A 178 9.25 7.99 -6.51
N THR A 179 8.24 7.24 -6.92
CA THR A 179 7.07 7.77 -7.63
C THR A 179 6.11 8.32 -6.57
N ARG A 180 5.89 9.63 -6.60
CA ARG A 180 5.03 10.34 -5.65
C ARG A 180 3.74 10.73 -6.34
N PHE A 181 2.61 10.47 -5.69
CA PHE A 181 1.28 10.87 -6.15
C PHE A 181 0.78 12.15 -5.46
N VAL A 182 1.47 12.54 -4.39
CA VAL A 182 1.20 13.73 -3.59
C VAL A 182 2.53 14.44 -3.35
N GLU A 183 2.51 15.78 -3.40
CA GLU A 183 3.70 16.58 -3.08
C GLU A 183 4.10 16.38 -1.61
N PRO A 184 5.40 16.17 -1.33
CA PRO A 184 5.88 15.82 0.00
C PRO A 184 5.60 16.87 1.07
N ASP A 185 5.50 18.13 0.68
CA ASP A 185 5.29 19.31 1.55
C ASP A 185 3.83 19.78 1.57
N ASP A 186 2.92 19.08 0.89
CA ASP A 186 1.50 19.38 0.97
C ASP A 186 0.91 18.92 2.30
N LEU A 187 0.87 19.82 3.26
CA LEU A 187 0.38 19.57 4.62
C LEU A 187 -1.12 19.25 4.71
N ARG A 188 -1.88 19.35 3.60
CA ARG A 188 -3.27 18.88 3.57
C ARG A 188 -3.36 17.38 3.74
N HIS A 189 -2.37 16.63 3.27
CA HIS A 189 -2.31 15.17 3.40
C HIS A 189 -1.63 14.74 4.70
N ASP A 190 -2.24 13.82 5.43
CA ASP A 190 -1.66 13.23 6.65
C ASP A 190 -1.25 11.75 6.47
N MET A 191 -1.32 11.26 5.25
CA MET A 191 -0.68 10.02 4.81
C MET A 191 -0.16 10.17 3.39
N HIS A 192 0.92 9.48 3.08
CA HIS A 192 1.40 9.31 1.72
C HIS A 192 1.45 7.83 1.36
N VAL A 193 0.99 7.51 0.16
CA VAL A 193 1.16 6.19 -0.44
C VAL A 193 1.93 6.37 -1.73
N ASN A 194 3.14 5.85 -1.79
CA ASN A 194 4.11 6.05 -2.86
C ASN A 194 4.61 4.71 -3.39
N ILE A 195 5.29 4.73 -4.55
CA ILE A 195 6.05 3.57 -5.00
C ILE A 195 7.53 3.90 -4.88
N VAL A 196 8.28 3.07 -4.17
CA VAL A 196 9.74 3.15 -4.12
C VAL A 196 10.31 2.13 -5.09
N THR A 197 11.27 2.56 -5.89
CA THR A 197 11.90 1.74 -6.94
C THR A 197 13.41 1.77 -6.79
N PHE A 198 14.01 0.59 -6.62
CA PHE A 198 15.46 0.36 -6.65
C PHE A 198 15.87 -0.27 -7.96
N GLN A 199 16.97 0.21 -8.52
CA GLN A 199 17.66 -0.48 -9.60
C GLN A 199 18.35 -1.74 -9.06
N PRO A 200 18.65 -2.75 -9.90
CA PRO A 200 19.44 -3.91 -9.46
C PRO A 200 20.73 -3.47 -8.78
N GLY A 201 20.96 -3.98 -7.56
CA GLY A 201 22.09 -3.59 -6.73
C GLY A 201 21.96 -2.24 -6.03
N GLY A 202 20.83 -1.56 -6.16
CA GLY A 202 20.54 -0.32 -5.43
C GLY A 202 20.46 -0.55 -3.93
N VAL A 203 20.99 0.40 -3.14
CA VAL A 203 21.08 0.25 -1.69
C VAL A 203 20.70 1.53 -0.94
N ILE A 204 20.18 1.35 0.26
CA ILE A 204 20.26 2.33 1.34
C ILE A 204 21.34 1.80 2.28
N PRO A 205 22.59 2.32 2.22
CA PRO A 205 23.76 1.65 2.80
C PRO A 205 23.98 1.93 4.29
N PHE A 206 23.11 2.67 4.92
CA PHE A 206 23.15 3.00 6.35
C PHE A 206 21.78 2.76 6.98
N GLU A 207 21.77 2.58 8.28
CA GLU A 207 20.52 2.47 9.01
C GLU A 207 19.89 3.85 9.15
N GLU A 208 18.68 3.98 8.62
CA GLU A 208 17.85 5.16 8.81
C GLU A 208 16.65 4.83 9.71
N THR A 209 16.10 5.83 10.36
CA THR A 209 14.86 5.73 11.12
C THR A 209 13.91 6.83 10.69
N HIS A 210 12.61 6.55 10.77
CA HIS A 210 11.58 7.53 10.48
C HIS A 210 10.61 7.65 11.65
N VAL A 211 10.13 8.87 11.88
CA VAL A 211 9.07 9.11 12.89
C VAL A 211 7.73 8.50 12.50
N MET A 212 7.58 8.14 11.22
CA MET A 212 6.37 7.58 10.63
C MET A 212 6.32 6.07 10.75
N GLU A 213 5.13 5.55 10.93
CA GLU A 213 4.81 4.14 10.73
C GLU A 213 4.80 3.82 9.23
N HIS A 214 5.26 2.63 8.85
CA HIS A 214 5.29 2.18 7.46
C HIS A 214 4.54 0.87 7.25
N GLY A 215 3.86 0.79 6.09
CA GLY A 215 3.38 -0.45 5.50
C GLY A 215 3.96 -0.57 4.08
N LEU A 216 4.70 -1.65 3.82
CA LEU A 216 5.38 -1.87 2.56
C LEU A 216 4.88 -3.17 1.93
N TYR A 217 4.30 -3.09 0.74
CA TYR A 217 3.95 -4.28 -0.04
C TYR A 217 4.86 -4.39 -1.25
N VAL A 218 5.58 -5.50 -1.37
CA VAL A 218 6.52 -5.71 -2.47
C VAL A 218 5.76 -6.01 -3.77
N LEU A 219 5.85 -5.09 -4.72
CA LEU A 219 5.21 -5.20 -6.03
C LEU A 219 6.03 -6.02 -7.02
N GLU A 220 7.35 -5.92 -6.95
CA GLU A 220 8.27 -6.51 -7.92
C GLU A 220 9.64 -6.77 -7.30
N GLY A 221 10.31 -7.85 -7.75
CA GLY A 221 11.69 -8.14 -7.41
C GLY A 221 11.87 -8.72 -6.01
N LYS A 222 13.09 -8.59 -5.50
CA LYS A 222 13.48 -9.04 -4.18
C LYS A 222 14.60 -8.19 -3.60
N ALA A 223 14.69 -8.19 -2.28
CA ALA A 223 15.71 -7.46 -1.54
C ALA A 223 16.07 -8.18 -0.23
N VAL A 224 17.16 -7.76 0.36
CA VAL A 224 17.49 -8.03 1.75
C VAL A 224 17.32 -6.72 2.51
N TYR A 225 16.46 -6.74 3.54
CA TYR A 225 16.30 -5.65 4.47
C TYR A 225 17.04 -5.92 5.76
N LYS A 226 17.69 -4.89 6.29
CA LYS A 226 17.99 -4.84 7.70
C LYS A 226 16.80 -4.17 8.39
N LEU A 227 16.17 -4.86 9.31
CA LEU A 227 15.04 -4.35 10.11
C LEU A 227 15.38 -4.53 11.59
N ASN A 228 15.52 -3.41 12.31
CA ASN A 228 16.04 -3.40 13.66
C ASN A 228 17.43 -4.09 13.72
N GLN A 229 17.55 -5.25 14.34
CA GLN A 229 18.81 -6.01 14.40
C GLN A 229 18.88 -7.19 13.41
N ASP A 230 17.80 -7.46 12.70
CA ASP A 230 17.64 -8.65 11.89
C ASP A 230 17.87 -8.36 10.40
N TRP A 231 18.33 -9.38 9.68
CA TRP A 231 18.39 -9.40 8.23
C TRP A 231 17.28 -10.29 7.70
N VAL A 232 16.41 -9.74 6.87
CA VAL A 232 15.25 -10.45 6.32
C VAL A 232 15.26 -10.38 4.80
N GLU A 233 15.01 -11.51 4.15
CA GLU A 233 14.79 -11.55 2.70
C GLU A 233 13.31 -11.30 2.42
N VAL A 234 13.04 -10.44 1.43
CA VAL A 234 11.70 -10.11 0.96
C VAL A 234 11.62 -10.19 -0.54
N GLU A 235 10.46 -10.59 -1.05
CA GLU A 235 10.20 -10.76 -2.48
C GLU A 235 8.78 -10.31 -2.85
N ALA A 236 8.51 -10.20 -4.15
CA ALA A 236 7.19 -9.80 -4.66
C ALA A 236 6.06 -10.61 -4.01
N GLY A 237 5.08 -9.91 -3.45
CA GLY A 237 3.96 -10.45 -2.70
C GLY A 237 4.13 -10.47 -1.18
N ASP A 238 5.30 -10.15 -0.66
CA ASP A 238 5.51 -10.00 0.78
C ASP A 238 5.02 -8.64 1.26
N PHE A 239 4.56 -8.59 2.51
CA PHE A 239 4.21 -7.36 3.21
C PHE A 239 5.12 -7.17 4.43
N MET A 240 5.58 -5.95 4.62
CA MET A 240 6.30 -5.54 5.82
C MET A 240 5.55 -4.43 6.53
N TRP A 241 5.51 -4.50 7.84
CA TRP A 241 5.14 -3.39 8.70
C TRP A 241 6.36 -2.96 9.52
N LEU A 242 6.61 -1.65 9.58
CA LEU A 242 7.65 -1.07 10.41
C LEU A 242 7.01 -0.06 11.37
N ARG A 243 7.29 -0.24 12.63
CA ARG A 243 6.95 0.73 13.66
C ARG A 243 7.72 2.04 13.42
N ALA A 244 7.16 3.16 13.87
CA ALA A 244 7.91 4.42 13.99
C ALA A 244 9.25 4.18 14.71
N PHE A 245 10.31 4.78 14.17
CA PHE A 245 11.70 4.65 14.63
C PHE A 245 12.35 3.27 14.47
N CYS A 246 11.74 2.32 13.76
CA CYS A 246 12.41 1.07 13.43
C CYS A 246 13.62 1.35 12.52
N PRO A 247 14.87 1.00 12.94
CA PRO A 247 16.04 1.12 12.08
C PRO A 247 15.89 0.21 10.85
N GLN A 248 16.20 0.76 9.68
CA GLN A 248 16.07 0.02 8.43
C GLN A 248 17.20 0.36 7.44
N ALA A 249 17.58 -0.61 6.65
CA ALA A 249 18.42 -0.46 5.46
C ALA A 249 17.95 -1.45 4.39
N CYS A 250 18.23 -1.17 3.11
CA CYS A 250 17.75 -1.98 2.00
C CYS A 250 18.86 -2.29 1.01
N TYR A 251 18.90 -3.54 0.53
CA TYR A 251 19.80 -4.02 -0.51
C TYR A 251 18.97 -4.76 -1.56
N ALA A 252 18.75 -4.14 -2.71
CA ALA A 252 18.02 -4.73 -3.83
C ALA A 252 18.90 -5.77 -4.53
N GLY A 253 18.64 -7.05 -4.26
CA GLY A 253 19.53 -8.17 -4.65
C GLY A 253 19.05 -8.98 -5.85
N GLY A 254 17.99 -8.58 -6.53
CA GLY A 254 17.46 -9.31 -7.68
C GLY A 254 18.12 -8.93 -9.02
N PRO A 255 17.86 -9.72 -10.10
CA PRO A 255 18.32 -9.39 -11.44
C PRO A 255 17.54 -8.23 -12.09
N GLY A 256 16.36 -7.92 -11.56
CA GLY A 256 15.50 -6.82 -11.99
C GLY A 256 15.32 -5.77 -10.89
N PRO A 257 14.51 -4.75 -11.17
CA PRO A 257 14.20 -3.73 -10.18
C PRO A 257 13.48 -4.34 -8.97
N PHE A 258 13.68 -3.72 -7.81
CA PHE A 258 12.92 -4.00 -6.61
C PHE A 258 11.97 -2.84 -6.37
N ARG A 259 10.66 -3.12 -6.29
CA ARG A 259 9.62 -2.10 -6.15
C ARG A 259 8.65 -2.47 -5.04
N TYR A 260 8.24 -1.48 -4.26
CA TYR A 260 7.20 -1.67 -3.27
C TYR A 260 6.26 -0.47 -3.16
N LEU A 261 5.00 -0.76 -2.85
CA LEU A 261 4.00 0.22 -2.46
C LEU A 261 4.22 0.55 -0.98
N LEU A 262 4.50 1.81 -0.69
CA LEU A 262 4.80 2.31 0.65
C LEU A 262 3.65 3.16 1.17
N TYR A 263 3.02 2.72 2.26
CA TYR A 263 2.25 3.60 3.13
C TYR A 263 3.17 4.21 4.18
N LYS A 264 2.98 5.48 4.45
CA LYS A 264 3.49 6.17 5.64
C LYS A 264 2.47 7.19 6.13
N ASP A 265 2.27 7.30 7.44
CA ASP A 265 1.65 8.48 8.01
C ASP A 265 2.60 9.68 7.83
N VAL A 266 2.06 10.88 7.90
CA VAL A 266 2.86 12.10 7.73
C VAL A 266 3.01 12.77 9.06
N ASN A 267 4.26 13.04 9.43
CA ASN A 267 4.57 13.82 10.62
C ASN A 267 4.22 15.29 10.39
N ARG A 268 2.92 15.61 10.49
CA ARG A 268 2.47 16.99 10.62
C ARG A 268 2.70 17.45 12.06
N HIS A 269 2.86 18.74 12.25
CA HIS A 269 3.01 19.30 13.59
C HIS A 269 1.78 18.95 14.44
N MET A 270 1.94 18.01 15.34
CA MET A 270 0.86 17.52 16.20
C MET A 270 0.63 18.46 17.37
N PRO A 271 -0.64 18.68 17.78
CA PRO A 271 -0.92 19.38 19.05
C PRO A 271 -0.27 18.63 20.21
N MET A 272 0.39 19.38 21.10
CA MET A 272 1.02 18.81 22.30
C MET A 272 0.02 18.61 23.46
N SER A 273 -1.28 18.83 23.20
CA SER A 273 -2.35 18.54 24.16
C SER A 273 -2.80 17.09 24.04
N LEU A 274 -2.71 16.37 25.13
CA LEU A 274 -3.31 15.04 25.29
C LEU A 274 -4.78 15.21 25.70
#